data_3f1249b35ad224d11bfe710cf0b2b37e
#
_entry.id   3f1249b35ad224d11bfe710cf0b2b37e
#
_cell.length_a   1.000
_cell.length_b   1.000
_cell.length_c   1.000
_cell.angle_alpha   90.00
_cell.angle_beta   90.00
_cell.angle_gamma   90.00
#
_symmetry.space_group_name_H-M   'P 1'
#
loop_
_entity.id
_entity.type
_entity.pdbx_description
1 polymer ?
#
loop_
_entity_poly.entity_id
_entity_poly.type
_entity_poly.pdbx_seq_one_letter_code
_entity_poly.pdbx_strand_id
1 'polypeptide(L)'
;LKQGGFVRYVAGNDSYQKATVGYNTGMKGKWGASILLDYWTAHRKYARGTGGEGQSYFVSVGYKPNDRHQFNFMLFGAPQEHDQNYSKPLVTTKNSNGTINTPGYDITGRKGNSNYGFYKGEALSLRTNYYHKPVTNLNWDYTINENASLSTVLYASMGRGGGTGNLGRGLFSLSQSG
;
A
#
# COMPACT_ATOMS: atom_id res chain seq x y z
N LEU A 1 15.56 -19.76 -11.70
CA LEU A 1 15.91 -18.36 -11.35
C LEU A 1 17.22 -18.00 -12.07
N LYS A 2 17.20 -16.95 -12.91
CA LYS A 2 18.40 -16.40 -13.55
C LYS A 2 19.04 -15.39 -12.60
N GLN A 3 20.37 -15.43 -12.47
CA GLN A 3 21.11 -14.43 -11.70
C GLN A 3 20.99 -13.06 -12.37
N GLY A 4 20.77 -12.02 -11.58
CA GLY A 4 20.73 -10.65 -12.06
C GLY A 4 19.96 -9.75 -11.12
N GLY A 5 20.06 -8.46 -11.37
CA GLY A 5 19.35 -7.44 -10.61
C GLY A 5 18.96 -6.27 -11.47
N PHE A 6 18.18 -5.38 -10.89
CA PHE A 6 17.76 -4.14 -11.52
C PHE A 6 17.58 -3.04 -10.49
N VAL A 7 17.71 -1.82 -10.96
CA VAL A 7 17.27 -0.61 -10.27
C VAL A 7 16.27 0.08 -11.17
N ARG A 8 15.17 0.52 -10.61
CA ARG A 8 14.12 1.25 -11.32
C ARG A 8 13.72 2.47 -10.52
N TYR A 9 13.61 3.59 -11.20
CA TYR A 9 13.05 4.81 -10.67
C TYR A 9 11.85 5.24 -11.52
N VAL A 10 10.79 5.67 -10.86
CA VAL A 10 9.57 6.16 -11.48
C VAL A 10 9.24 7.52 -10.88
N ALA A 11 8.99 8.50 -11.74
CA ALA A 11 8.45 9.80 -11.36
C ALA A 11 7.10 9.99 -12.06
N GLY A 12 6.18 10.63 -11.40
CA GLY A 12 4.83 10.87 -11.93
C GLY A 12 4.26 12.20 -11.46
N ASN A 13 3.01 12.45 -11.81
CA ASN A 13 2.30 13.63 -11.39
C ASN A 13 2.16 13.68 -9.86
N ASP A 14 1.93 14.88 -9.32
CA ASP A 14 1.69 15.14 -7.91
C ASP A 14 2.86 14.66 -7.02
N SER A 15 4.08 14.86 -7.51
CA SER A 15 5.34 14.48 -6.83
C SER A 15 5.43 12.99 -6.51
N TYR A 16 4.71 12.13 -7.25
CA TYR A 16 4.89 10.70 -7.10
C TYR A 16 6.30 10.27 -7.50
N GLN A 17 6.96 9.60 -6.61
CA GLN A 17 8.29 9.03 -6.81
C GLN A 17 8.31 7.60 -6.26
N LYS A 18 8.95 6.71 -6.98
CA LYS A 18 9.19 5.34 -6.52
C LYS A 18 10.56 4.86 -6.97
N ALA A 19 11.35 4.39 -6.02
CA ALA A 19 12.61 3.71 -6.27
C ALA A 19 12.44 2.22 -5.94
N THR A 20 12.91 1.35 -6.81
CA THR A 20 12.86 -0.10 -6.61
C THR A 20 14.22 -0.70 -6.92
N VAL A 21 14.70 -1.60 -6.07
CA VAL A 21 15.87 -2.41 -6.31
C VAL A 21 15.50 -3.89 -6.13
N GLY A 22 15.96 -4.72 -7.06
CA GLY A 22 15.77 -6.15 -6.99
C GLY A 22 17.03 -6.90 -7.37
N TYR A 23 17.27 -8.04 -6.73
CA TYR A 23 18.38 -8.92 -7.05
C TYR A 23 18.00 -10.38 -6.85
N ASN A 24 18.45 -11.21 -7.78
CA ASN A 24 18.35 -12.67 -7.72
C ASN A 24 19.76 -13.27 -7.80
N THR A 25 20.08 -14.16 -6.91
CA THR A 25 21.37 -14.87 -6.93
C THR A 25 21.46 -15.89 -8.06
N GLY A 26 20.31 -16.28 -8.64
CA GLY A 26 20.18 -17.55 -9.35
C GLY A 26 20.34 -18.73 -8.39
N MET A 27 20.40 -19.94 -8.95
CA MET A 27 20.76 -21.12 -8.17
C MET A 27 22.27 -21.20 -8.05
N LYS A 28 22.77 -21.29 -6.83
CA LYS A 28 24.17 -21.54 -6.48
C LYS A 28 24.22 -22.89 -5.73
N GLY A 29 24.57 -23.95 -6.47
CA GLY A 29 24.39 -25.29 -5.95
C GLY A 29 22.92 -25.58 -5.62
N LYS A 30 22.65 -25.86 -4.36
CA LYS A 30 21.28 -26.20 -3.87
C LYS A 30 20.48 -24.99 -3.42
N TRP A 31 21.03 -23.79 -3.42
CA TRP A 31 20.42 -22.58 -2.86
C TRP A 31 20.21 -21.50 -3.90
N GLY A 32 19.14 -20.78 -3.74
CA GLY A 32 18.87 -19.55 -4.49
C GLY A 32 18.14 -18.55 -3.60
N ALA A 33 18.37 -17.27 -3.83
CA ALA A 33 17.71 -16.22 -3.08
C ALA A 33 17.31 -15.06 -3.99
N SER A 34 16.26 -14.37 -3.59
CA SER A 34 15.76 -13.16 -4.25
C SER A 34 15.43 -12.13 -3.19
N ILE A 35 15.74 -10.88 -3.49
CA ILE A 35 15.34 -9.72 -2.69
C ILE A 35 14.75 -8.66 -3.62
N LEU A 36 13.69 -8.00 -3.17
CA LEU A 36 13.16 -6.79 -3.78
C LEU A 36 12.78 -5.82 -2.67
N LEU A 37 13.23 -4.60 -2.83
CA LEU A 37 12.92 -3.49 -1.94
C LEU A 37 12.41 -2.33 -2.76
N ASP A 38 11.39 -1.66 -2.29
CA ASP A 38 10.99 -0.38 -2.85
C ASP A 38 10.55 0.63 -1.78
N TYR A 39 10.66 1.88 -2.17
CA TYR A 39 10.13 3.02 -1.44
C TYR A 39 9.38 3.91 -2.41
N TRP A 40 8.21 4.38 -2.01
CA TRP A 40 7.44 5.35 -2.76
C TRP A 40 6.95 6.48 -1.86
N THR A 41 6.82 7.65 -2.45
CA THR A 41 6.19 8.81 -1.83
C THR A 41 5.34 9.54 -2.86
N ALA A 42 4.31 10.21 -2.40
CA ALA A 42 3.44 11.04 -3.21
C ALA A 42 2.93 12.22 -2.40
N HIS A 43 2.93 13.41 -2.99
CA HIS A 43 2.33 14.59 -2.38
C HIS A 43 0.81 14.43 -2.25
N ARG A 44 0.19 13.85 -3.26
CA ARG A 44 -1.24 13.48 -3.27
C ARG A 44 -1.49 12.42 -4.33
N LYS A 45 -2.64 11.76 -4.22
CA LYS A 45 -3.16 10.93 -5.31
C LYS A 45 -3.88 11.83 -6.33
N TYR A 46 -5.19 11.95 -6.18
CA TYR A 46 -6.01 12.78 -7.06
C TYR A 46 -6.59 13.99 -6.31
N ALA A 47 -7.05 13.77 -5.10
CA ALA A 47 -7.62 14.81 -4.25
C ALA A 47 -6.54 15.52 -3.43
N ARG A 48 -6.80 16.73 -3.00
CA ARG A 48 -5.91 17.49 -2.13
C ARG A 48 -5.73 16.77 -0.79
N GLY A 49 -4.54 16.90 -0.20
CA GLY A 49 -4.23 16.34 1.11
C GLY A 49 -4.39 14.81 1.16
N THR A 50 -4.00 14.12 0.10
CA THR A 50 -3.97 12.66 0.04
C THR A 50 -2.54 12.16 -0.14
N GLY A 51 -1.60 12.83 0.49
CA GLY A 51 -0.20 12.43 0.53
C GLY A 51 0.00 11.08 1.19
N GLY A 52 1.16 10.52 0.96
CA GLY A 52 1.53 9.28 1.60
C GLY A 52 2.88 8.78 1.15
N GLU A 53 3.36 7.81 1.89
CA GLU A 53 4.60 7.10 1.61
C GLU A 53 4.47 5.64 2.00
N GLY A 54 5.34 4.83 1.47
CA GLY A 54 5.37 3.42 1.81
C GLY A 54 6.60 2.72 1.29
N GLN A 55 6.79 1.55 1.83
CA GLN A 55 7.87 0.65 1.46
C GLN A 55 7.29 -0.68 1.08
N SER A 56 7.99 -1.44 0.25
CA SER A 56 7.70 -2.86 0.08
C SER A 56 8.99 -3.65 0.18
N TYR A 57 8.89 -4.80 0.76
CA TYR A 57 9.99 -5.74 0.80
C TYR A 57 9.51 -7.14 0.44
N PHE A 58 10.33 -7.83 -0.28
CA PHE A 58 10.17 -9.24 -0.62
C PHE A 58 11.52 -9.92 -0.49
N VAL A 59 11.54 -11.02 0.25
CA VAL A 59 12.69 -11.91 0.38
C VAL A 59 12.22 -13.33 0.10
N SER A 60 12.94 -14.03 -0.74
CA SER A 60 12.69 -15.45 -0.99
C SER A 60 14.00 -16.22 -0.93
N VAL A 61 13.96 -17.40 -0.32
CA VAL A 61 15.07 -18.36 -0.25
C VAL A 61 14.58 -19.70 -0.71
N GLY A 62 15.15 -20.19 -1.80
CA GLY A 62 14.90 -21.51 -2.35
C GLY A 62 16.00 -22.50 -1.95
N TYR A 63 15.60 -23.71 -1.60
CA TYR A 63 16.50 -24.80 -1.29
C TYR A 63 16.07 -26.09 -1.98
N LYS A 64 16.92 -26.62 -2.85
CA LYS A 64 16.70 -27.87 -3.57
C LYS A 64 17.79 -28.88 -3.18
N PRO A 65 17.59 -29.66 -2.10
CA PRO A 65 18.58 -30.62 -1.63
C PRO A 65 18.86 -31.74 -2.65
N ASN A 66 17.84 -32.13 -3.41
CA ASN A 66 17.90 -33.19 -4.44
C ASN A 66 16.75 -32.94 -5.44
N ASP A 67 16.57 -33.85 -6.41
CA ASP A 67 15.55 -33.74 -7.45
C ASP A 67 14.13 -34.02 -6.97
N ARG A 68 13.96 -34.61 -5.79
CA ARG A 68 12.65 -34.93 -5.24
C ARG A 68 12.09 -33.86 -4.32
N HIS A 69 12.95 -33.04 -3.71
CA HIS A 69 12.51 -32.04 -2.73
C HIS A 69 12.90 -30.64 -3.16
N GLN A 70 11.94 -29.72 -3.07
CA GLN A 70 12.16 -28.31 -3.23
C GLN A 70 11.46 -27.56 -2.11
N PHE A 71 12.17 -26.66 -1.46
CA PHE A 71 11.66 -25.77 -0.44
C PHE A 71 11.77 -24.33 -0.93
N ASN A 72 10.77 -23.53 -0.63
CA ASN A 72 10.81 -22.09 -0.88
C ASN A 72 10.23 -21.37 0.33
N PHE A 73 11.05 -20.58 0.99
CA PHE A 73 10.63 -19.66 2.03
C PHE A 73 10.46 -18.28 1.42
N MET A 74 9.37 -17.61 1.77
CA MET A 74 9.09 -16.22 1.34
C MET A 74 8.65 -15.38 2.54
N LEU A 75 9.13 -14.15 2.56
CA LEU A 75 8.70 -13.10 3.47
C LEU A 75 8.46 -11.83 2.66
N PHE A 76 7.29 -11.24 2.79
CA PHE A 76 6.98 -9.97 2.13
C PHE A 76 6.04 -9.12 2.95
N GLY A 77 6.08 -7.82 2.72
CA GLY A 77 5.21 -6.86 3.35
C GLY A 77 5.32 -5.49 2.70
N ALA A 78 4.35 -4.64 3.01
CA ALA A 78 4.25 -3.29 2.45
C ALA A 78 3.75 -2.32 3.52
N PRO A 79 4.62 -1.91 4.48
CA PRO A 79 4.26 -0.84 5.40
C PRO A 79 4.01 0.44 4.64
N GLN A 80 2.94 1.14 5.00
CA GLN A 80 2.61 2.42 4.40
C GLN A 80 1.80 3.30 5.35
N GLU A 81 1.90 4.59 5.09
CA GLU A 81 1.06 5.63 5.70
C GLU A 81 0.52 6.55 4.60
N HIS A 82 -0.72 6.93 4.69
CA HIS A 82 -1.32 7.84 3.73
C HIS A 82 -2.53 8.56 4.30
N ASP A 83 -2.74 9.76 3.83
CA ASP A 83 -3.94 10.52 4.08
C ASP A 83 -5.11 10.00 3.26
N GLN A 84 -6.29 10.04 3.86
CA GLN A 84 -7.50 9.50 3.28
C GLN A 84 -8.38 10.59 2.69
N ASN A 85 -8.95 10.29 1.53
CA ASN A 85 -10.06 11.01 0.98
C ASN A 85 -11.32 10.15 1.04
N TYR A 86 -12.25 10.56 1.87
CA TYR A 86 -13.62 10.08 1.77
C TYR A 86 -14.42 11.06 0.91
N SER A 87 -14.27 10.97 -0.41
CA SER A 87 -15.22 11.60 -1.29
C SER A 87 -16.57 10.95 -1.05
N LYS A 88 -17.37 11.56 -0.20
CA LYS A 88 -18.79 11.19 -0.14
C LYS A 88 -19.39 11.59 -1.48
N PRO A 89 -20.12 10.70 -2.15
CA PRO A 89 -20.94 11.12 -3.26
C PRO A 89 -21.86 12.23 -2.77
N LEU A 90 -22.08 13.22 -3.61
CA LEU A 90 -23.01 14.30 -3.38
C LEU A 90 -24.33 13.75 -2.81
N VAL A 91 -24.61 14.07 -1.57
CA VAL A 91 -25.96 13.90 -1.04
C VAL A 91 -26.75 15.13 -1.54
N THR A 92 -27.49 14.93 -2.60
CA THR A 92 -28.50 15.89 -3.04
C THR A 92 -29.61 15.94 -1.97
N THR A 93 -29.64 17.01 -1.23
CA THR A 93 -30.77 17.26 -0.33
C THR A 93 -31.83 18.07 -1.08
N LYS A 94 -33.07 17.62 -1.02
CA LYS A 94 -34.21 18.35 -1.56
C LYS A 94 -34.71 19.29 -0.48
N ASN A 95 -34.69 20.58 -0.73
CA ASN A 95 -35.26 21.57 0.16
C ASN A 95 -36.79 21.44 0.20
N SER A 96 -37.44 21.97 1.22
CA SER A 96 -38.89 21.99 1.36
C SER A 96 -39.64 22.67 0.20
N ASN A 97 -38.97 23.56 -0.53
CA ASN A 97 -39.49 24.21 -1.72
C ASN A 97 -39.24 23.42 -3.03
N GLY A 98 -38.74 22.19 -2.94
CA GLY A 98 -38.49 21.30 -4.08
C GLY A 98 -37.18 21.57 -4.81
N THR A 99 -36.41 22.63 -4.46
CA THR A 99 -35.10 22.89 -5.06
C THR A 99 -34.08 21.86 -4.56
N ILE A 100 -33.22 21.42 -5.47
CA ILE A 100 -32.13 20.50 -5.15
C ILE A 100 -30.94 21.33 -4.62
N ASN A 101 -30.62 21.16 -3.36
CA ASN A 101 -29.40 21.71 -2.81
C ASN A 101 -28.30 20.67 -2.96
N THR A 102 -27.28 21.00 -3.73
CA THR A 102 -26.09 20.16 -3.92
C THR A 102 -24.94 20.80 -3.13
N PRO A 103 -24.89 20.60 -1.81
CA PRO A 103 -23.84 21.23 -1.02
C PRO A 103 -22.49 20.64 -1.37
N GLY A 104 -21.56 21.51 -1.75
CA GLY A 104 -20.16 21.29 -1.52
C GLY A 104 -19.31 20.70 -2.63
N TYR A 105 -19.88 20.13 -3.69
CA TYR A 105 -19.03 19.62 -4.77
C TYR A 105 -18.50 20.74 -5.68
N ASP A 106 -19.24 21.79 -5.80
CA ASP A 106 -18.88 22.93 -6.66
C ASP A 106 -17.78 23.81 -6.07
N ILE A 107 -17.67 23.83 -4.73
CA ILE A 107 -16.64 24.63 -4.03
C ILE A 107 -15.27 23.96 -4.08
N THR A 108 -15.24 22.65 -3.99
CA THR A 108 -13.99 21.88 -3.93
C THR A 108 -13.72 21.06 -5.19
N GLY A 109 -14.73 20.89 -6.05
CA GLY A 109 -14.65 20.13 -7.28
C GLY A 109 -14.27 18.65 -7.03
N ARG A 110 -13.95 17.95 -8.10
CA ARG A 110 -13.55 16.52 -8.07
C ARG A 110 -12.27 16.25 -7.26
N LYS A 111 -11.47 17.28 -6.99
CA LYS A 111 -10.23 17.20 -6.21
C LYS A 111 -10.43 17.56 -4.74
N GLY A 112 -11.67 17.79 -4.32
CA GLY A 112 -12.01 18.13 -2.95
C GLY A 112 -11.75 16.95 -1.99
N ASN A 113 -11.34 17.27 -0.77
CA ASN A 113 -11.16 16.33 0.31
C ASN A 113 -11.66 16.96 1.60
N SER A 114 -12.76 16.45 2.13
CA SER A 114 -13.37 16.97 3.36
C SER A 114 -12.52 16.73 4.63
N ASN A 115 -11.52 15.90 4.54
CA ASN A 115 -10.58 15.63 5.64
C ASN A 115 -9.36 16.55 5.64
N TYR A 116 -9.20 17.35 4.58
CA TYR A 116 -8.04 18.21 4.39
C TYR A 116 -8.41 19.68 4.49
N GLY A 117 -7.58 20.45 5.13
CA GLY A 117 -7.68 21.90 5.22
C GLY A 117 -6.51 22.48 5.97
N PHE A 118 -6.70 23.68 6.50
CA PHE A 118 -5.68 24.41 7.24
C PHE A 118 -6.17 24.69 8.67
N TYR A 119 -5.26 24.53 9.60
CA TYR A 119 -5.44 24.93 10.98
C TYR A 119 -4.28 25.82 11.41
N LYS A 120 -4.58 27.05 11.80
CA LYS A 120 -3.58 28.09 12.15
C LYS A 120 -2.52 28.32 11.05
N GLY A 121 -2.92 28.23 9.77
CA GLY A 121 -2.03 28.40 8.62
C GLY A 121 -1.24 27.17 8.20
N GLU A 122 -1.30 26.07 8.94
CA GLU A 122 -0.63 24.83 8.59
C GLU A 122 -1.59 23.81 7.98
N ALA A 123 -1.13 23.10 6.96
CA ALA A 123 -1.91 22.05 6.32
C ALA A 123 -2.15 20.89 7.31
N LEU A 124 -3.39 20.43 7.35
CA LEU A 124 -3.81 19.35 8.25
C LEU A 124 -4.71 18.37 7.51
N SER A 125 -4.40 17.09 7.63
CA SER A 125 -5.32 16.01 7.30
C SER A 125 -5.92 15.43 8.58
N LEU A 126 -7.24 15.31 8.63
CA LEU A 126 -7.95 14.75 9.80
C LEU A 126 -7.93 13.22 9.79
N ARG A 127 -7.64 12.62 8.66
CA ARG A 127 -7.72 11.17 8.44
C ARG A 127 -6.47 10.65 7.79
N THR A 128 -5.58 10.15 8.61
CA THR A 128 -4.40 9.39 8.19
C THR A 128 -4.63 7.92 8.49
N ASN A 129 -4.16 7.05 7.64
CA ASN A 129 -4.19 5.61 7.83
C ASN A 129 -2.78 5.04 7.66
N TYR A 130 -2.38 4.18 8.56
CA TYR A 130 -1.14 3.43 8.44
C TYR A 130 -1.39 1.94 8.65
N TYR A 131 -0.65 1.10 7.96
CA TYR A 131 -0.69 -0.33 8.20
C TYR A 131 0.57 -1.06 7.73
N HIS A 132 0.81 -2.19 8.37
CA HIS A 132 1.80 -3.16 7.97
C HIS A 132 1.24 -4.57 8.21
N LYS A 133 1.19 -5.36 7.14
CA LYS A 133 0.68 -6.74 7.16
C LYS A 133 1.69 -7.68 6.51
N PRO A 134 2.78 -8.04 7.22
CA PRO A 134 3.73 -9.01 6.71
C PRO A 134 3.08 -10.37 6.54
N VAL A 135 3.52 -11.05 5.51
CA VAL A 135 3.16 -12.43 5.21
C VAL A 135 4.44 -13.22 5.07
N THR A 136 4.48 -14.37 5.71
CA THR A 136 5.52 -15.36 5.50
C THR A 136 4.90 -16.66 5.05
N ASN A 137 5.54 -17.37 4.15
CA ASN A 137 5.16 -18.72 3.82
C ASN A 137 6.36 -19.62 3.57
N LEU A 138 6.14 -20.92 3.76
CA LEU A 138 7.05 -21.98 3.42
C LEU A 138 6.32 -22.96 2.51
N ASN A 139 6.81 -23.10 1.30
CA ASN A 139 6.35 -24.10 0.35
C ASN A 139 7.31 -25.27 0.33
N TRP A 140 6.77 -26.48 0.32
CA TRP A 140 7.50 -27.71 0.14
C TRP A 140 6.85 -28.53 -0.96
N ASP A 141 7.60 -28.77 -2.02
CA ASP A 141 7.21 -29.67 -3.10
C ASP A 141 8.02 -30.97 -3.00
N TYR A 142 7.32 -32.09 -3.04
CA TYR A 142 7.89 -33.43 -2.98
C TYR A 142 7.43 -34.24 -4.17
N THR A 143 8.35 -34.65 -5.01
CA THR A 143 8.12 -35.64 -6.08
C THR A 143 8.26 -37.04 -5.54
N ILE A 144 7.14 -37.73 -5.34
CA ILE A 144 7.10 -39.08 -4.78
C ILE A 144 7.62 -40.06 -5.83
N ASN A 145 7.06 -39.97 -7.04
CA ASN A 145 7.47 -40.75 -8.22
C ASN A 145 7.02 -40.04 -9.49
N GLU A 146 7.14 -40.68 -10.65
CA GLU A 146 6.79 -40.10 -11.96
C GLU A 146 5.30 -39.71 -12.09
N ASN A 147 4.43 -40.35 -11.29
CA ASN A 147 2.98 -40.16 -11.39
C ASN A 147 2.38 -39.43 -10.17
N ALA A 148 3.18 -39.15 -9.14
CA ALA A 148 2.68 -38.54 -7.91
C ALA A 148 3.62 -37.49 -7.34
N SER A 149 3.04 -36.40 -6.90
CA SER A 149 3.71 -35.31 -6.18
C SER A 149 2.84 -34.80 -5.04
N LEU A 150 3.47 -34.22 -4.04
CA LEU A 150 2.84 -33.54 -2.91
C LEU A 150 3.35 -32.11 -2.84
N SER A 151 2.44 -31.15 -2.79
CA SER A 151 2.76 -29.74 -2.51
C SER A 151 2.12 -29.32 -1.19
N THR A 152 2.92 -28.74 -0.33
CA THR A 152 2.50 -28.25 0.99
C THR A 152 2.83 -26.79 1.13
N VAL A 153 1.89 -26.00 1.61
CA VAL A 153 2.05 -24.58 1.89
C VAL A 153 1.70 -24.32 3.35
N LEU A 154 2.65 -23.77 4.08
CA LEU A 154 2.44 -23.20 5.41
C LEU A 154 2.59 -21.70 5.30
N TYR A 155 1.61 -20.95 5.79
CA TYR A 155 1.71 -19.50 5.81
C TYR A 155 1.27 -18.90 7.15
N ALA A 156 1.83 -17.72 7.46
CA ALA A 156 1.40 -16.91 8.57
C ALA A 156 1.36 -15.43 8.15
N SER A 157 0.41 -14.70 8.69
CA SER A 157 0.29 -13.26 8.49
C SER A 157 -0.07 -12.60 9.81
N MET A 158 0.57 -11.46 10.07
CA MET A 158 0.23 -10.59 11.19
C MET A 158 -0.08 -9.20 10.64
N GLY A 159 -1.08 -8.53 11.20
CA GLY A 159 -1.45 -7.20 10.78
C GLY A 159 -1.38 -6.21 11.94
N ARG A 160 -0.75 -5.07 11.70
CA ARG A 160 -0.81 -3.91 12.57
C ARG A 160 -1.16 -2.69 11.74
N GLY A 161 -2.10 -1.89 12.22
CA GLY A 161 -2.48 -0.66 11.56
C GLY A 161 -3.40 0.17 12.43
N GLY A 162 -3.63 1.37 12.01
CA GLY A 162 -4.50 2.32 12.67
C GLY A 162 -4.71 3.54 11.80
N GLY A 163 -5.38 4.52 12.37
CA GLY A 163 -5.62 5.78 11.70
C GLY A 163 -6.05 6.84 12.67
N THR A 164 -6.03 8.08 12.22
CA THR A 164 -6.54 9.21 12.98
C THR A 164 -8.03 9.41 12.73
N GLY A 165 -8.67 10.11 13.64
CA GLY A 165 -10.07 10.49 13.52
C GLY A 165 -10.42 11.57 14.54
N ASN A 166 -11.56 12.22 14.34
CA ASN A 166 -12.02 13.25 15.25
C ASN A 166 -12.46 12.64 16.59
N LEU A 167 -11.98 13.20 17.68
CA LEU A 167 -12.54 12.98 19.01
C LEU A 167 -13.65 14.01 19.24
N GLY A 168 -14.90 13.54 19.37
CA GLY A 168 -16.03 14.40 19.63
C GLY A 168 -16.82 14.85 18.39
N ARG A 169 -17.83 15.66 18.62
CA ARG A 169 -18.68 16.21 17.56
C ARG A 169 -18.16 17.58 17.14
N GLY A 170 -17.66 17.66 15.89
CA GLY A 170 -17.55 18.86 15.08
C GLY A 170 -17.15 20.17 15.76
N LEU A 171 -16.07 20.20 16.50
CA LEU A 171 -15.66 21.41 17.23
C LEU A 171 -14.87 22.41 16.37
N PHE A 172 -14.51 22.06 15.14
CA PHE A 172 -13.81 22.99 14.23
C PHE A 172 -14.06 22.63 12.79
N SER A 173 -14.02 23.62 11.93
CA SER A 173 -13.96 23.48 10.48
C SER A 173 -12.56 23.82 10.00
N LEU A 174 -12.08 23.05 9.04
CA LEU A 174 -10.84 23.38 8.36
C LEU A 174 -11.13 24.41 7.26
N SER A 175 -10.29 25.46 7.18
CA SER A 175 -10.33 26.37 6.05
C SER A 175 -9.85 25.63 4.79
N GLN A 176 -10.46 25.92 3.65
CA GLN A 176 -10.08 25.34 2.36
C GLN A 176 -9.14 26.27 1.56
N SER A 177 -8.92 27.48 2.08
CA SER A 177 -7.98 28.46 1.54
C SER A 177 -6.75 28.55 2.43
N GLY A 178 -5.58 28.32 1.85
CA GLY A 178 -4.27 28.59 2.46
C GLY A 178 -3.65 29.80 1.81
#